data_ebd37f8132623fc6d9b081f717afde08
#
_entry.id   ebd37f8132623fc6d9b081f717afde08
#
_cell.length_a   1.000
_cell.length_b   1.000
_cell.length_c   1.000
_cell.angle_alpha   90.00
_cell.angle_beta   90.00
_cell.angle_gamma   90.00
#
_symmetry.space_group_name_H-M   'P 1'
#
loop_
_entity.id
_entity.type
_entity.pdbx_description
1 polymer ?
#
loop_
_entity_poly.entity_id
_entity_poly.type
_entity_poly.pdbx_seq_one_letter_code
_entity_poly.pdbx_strand_id
1 'polypeptide(L)'
;MRFTEHEMTAALTGAAKTVLAARRRDVRRVRVDIDTVWEQMDRHARFVLLDGLGDQILPVLVALPDVEVAPGTRPSYSDRSVAEVVEALAGEELGRLRRAVMVRARTALVQSALAALPPRTDPDALTGPDRLE
;
A
#
# COMPACT_ATOMS: atom_id res chain seq x y z
N MET A 1 -7.47 -10.91 -0.55
CA MET A 1 -6.29 -11.38 -1.30
C MET A 1 -5.16 -11.72 -0.34
N ARG A 2 -4.40 -12.75 -0.65
CA ARG A 2 -3.29 -13.15 0.21
C ARG A 2 -1.99 -12.54 -0.29
N PHE A 3 -1.19 -12.05 0.63
CA PHE A 3 0.10 -11.46 0.33
C PHE A 3 1.15 -12.04 1.26
N THR A 4 2.37 -12.17 0.76
CA THR A 4 3.49 -12.61 1.59
C THR A 4 3.95 -11.44 2.48
N GLU A 5 4.72 -11.74 3.51
CA GLU A 5 5.31 -10.70 4.33
C GLU A 5 6.17 -9.76 3.52
N HIS A 6 6.93 -10.32 2.60
CA HIS A 6 7.78 -9.50 1.74
C HIS A 6 6.95 -8.53 0.89
N GLU A 7 5.85 -9.04 0.33
CA GLU A 7 4.95 -8.20 -0.46
C GLU A 7 4.34 -7.09 0.39
N MET A 8 3.90 -7.42 1.59
CA MET A 8 3.29 -6.40 2.46
C MET A 8 4.30 -5.34 2.88
N THR A 9 5.54 -5.76 3.17
CA THR A 9 6.59 -4.81 3.53
C THR A 9 6.88 -3.86 2.36
N ALA A 10 6.99 -4.42 1.15
CA ALA A 10 7.24 -3.60 -0.03
C ALA A 10 6.09 -2.64 -0.29
N ALA A 11 4.86 -3.11 -0.11
CA ALA A 11 3.67 -2.28 -0.32
C ALA A 11 3.65 -1.10 0.65
N LEU A 12 3.88 -1.36 1.93
CA LEU A 12 3.86 -0.30 2.93
C LEU A 12 5.00 0.68 2.74
N THR A 13 6.19 0.18 2.41
CA THR A 13 7.34 1.05 2.18
C THR A 13 7.08 1.96 0.98
N GLY A 14 6.51 1.41 -0.09
CA GLY A 14 6.16 2.21 -1.26
C GLY A 14 5.12 3.27 -0.96
N ALA A 15 4.09 2.91 -0.20
CA ALA A 15 3.07 3.88 0.20
C ALA A 15 3.69 4.97 1.07
N ALA A 16 4.59 4.61 1.98
CA ALA A 16 5.25 5.58 2.84
C ALA A 16 6.08 6.56 2.02
N LYS A 17 6.82 6.07 1.03
CA LYS A 17 7.61 6.93 0.16
C LYS A 17 6.71 7.88 -0.63
N THR A 18 5.56 7.39 -1.09
CA THR A 18 4.60 8.22 -1.81
C THR A 18 4.08 9.36 -0.92
N VAL A 19 3.76 9.05 0.34
CA VAL A 19 3.29 10.05 1.28
C VAL A 19 4.37 11.09 1.54
N LEU A 20 5.61 10.63 1.77
CA LEU A 20 6.72 11.55 2.01
C LEU A 20 6.96 12.46 0.81
N ALA A 21 6.93 11.89 -0.40
CA ALA A 21 7.17 12.68 -1.60
C ALA A 21 6.11 13.77 -1.76
N ALA A 22 4.86 13.45 -1.40
CA ALA A 22 3.78 14.42 -1.48
C ALA A 22 3.95 15.56 -0.48
N ARG A 23 4.59 15.28 0.66
CA ARG A 23 4.78 16.28 1.71
C ARG A 23 6.02 17.13 1.51
N ARG A 24 7.00 16.63 0.77
CA ARG A 24 8.28 17.31 0.64
C ARG A 24 8.35 18.08 -0.68
N ARG A 25 8.59 19.37 -0.53
CA ARG A 25 8.68 20.26 -1.68
C ARG A 25 9.86 19.95 -2.59
N ASP A 26 11.00 19.65 -1.97
CA ASP A 26 12.22 19.37 -2.71
C ASP A 26 12.09 18.09 -3.55
N VAL A 27 11.40 17.07 -3.03
CA VAL A 27 11.17 15.84 -3.79
C VAL A 27 10.21 16.13 -4.96
N ARG A 28 9.13 16.87 -4.71
CA ARG A 28 8.17 17.19 -5.76
C ARG A 28 8.78 18.01 -6.89
N ARG A 29 9.83 18.76 -6.58
CA ARG A 29 10.54 19.55 -7.59
C ARG A 29 11.75 18.81 -8.17
N VAL A 30 11.83 17.51 -7.90
CA VAL A 30 12.89 16.64 -8.41
C VAL A 30 14.29 17.07 -7.98
N ARG A 31 14.40 17.66 -6.78
CA ARG A 31 15.70 18.07 -6.27
C ARG A 31 16.36 16.98 -5.43
N VAL A 32 15.54 16.15 -4.79
CA VAL A 32 16.04 15.11 -3.91
C VAL A 32 15.29 13.82 -4.24
N ASP A 33 16.02 12.73 -4.34
CA ASP A 33 15.43 11.43 -4.60
C ASP A 33 14.75 10.91 -3.35
N ILE A 34 13.52 10.41 -3.50
CA ILE A 34 12.75 9.92 -2.36
C ILE A 34 13.41 8.72 -1.68
N ASP A 35 14.12 7.89 -2.43
CA ASP A 35 14.79 6.74 -1.84
C ASP A 35 15.91 7.20 -0.91
N THR A 36 16.63 8.26 -1.29
CA THR A 36 17.66 8.84 -0.43
C THR A 36 17.03 9.40 0.83
N VAL A 37 15.91 10.10 0.70
CA VAL A 37 15.19 10.64 1.86
C VAL A 37 14.81 9.52 2.81
N TRP A 38 14.28 8.44 2.25
CA TRP A 38 13.84 7.29 3.04
C TRP A 38 15.01 6.67 3.82
N GLU A 39 16.13 6.48 3.12
CA GLU A 39 17.30 5.86 3.75
C GLU A 39 17.91 6.71 4.84
N GLN A 40 17.80 8.02 4.72
CA GLN A 40 18.37 8.94 5.70
C GLN A 40 17.42 9.23 6.86
N MET A 41 16.19 8.74 6.78
CA MET A 41 15.25 8.95 7.87
C MET A 41 15.65 8.18 9.11
N ASP A 42 15.36 8.78 10.26
CA ASP A 42 15.54 8.12 11.53
C ASP A 42 14.69 6.84 11.58
N ARG A 43 15.26 5.78 12.14
CA ARG A 43 14.58 4.50 12.23
C ARG A 43 13.23 4.61 12.94
N HIS A 44 13.18 5.38 14.01
CA HIS A 44 11.94 5.55 14.76
C HIS A 44 10.88 6.27 13.92
N ALA A 45 11.30 7.29 13.19
CA ALA A 45 10.38 8.03 12.33
C ALA A 45 9.80 7.14 11.23
N ARG A 46 10.64 6.26 10.65
CA ARG A 46 10.16 5.30 9.66
C ARG A 46 9.15 4.35 10.27
N PHE A 47 9.45 3.86 11.48
CA PHE A 47 8.56 2.94 12.18
C PHE A 47 7.20 3.57 12.43
N VAL A 48 7.18 4.80 12.93
CA VAL A 48 5.93 5.49 13.23
C VAL A 48 5.09 5.66 11.95
N LEU A 49 5.75 6.04 10.86
CA LEU A 49 5.04 6.23 9.60
C LEU A 49 4.47 4.90 9.07
N LEU A 50 5.29 3.85 9.09
CA LEU A 50 4.86 2.55 8.59
C LEU A 50 3.74 1.96 9.45
N ASP A 51 3.84 2.14 10.76
CA ASP A 51 2.81 1.63 11.66
C ASP A 51 1.47 2.31 11.41
N GLY A 52 1.48 3.63 11.26
CA GLY A 52 0.26 4.36 10.98
C GLY A 52 -0.36 4.03 9.64
N LEU A 53 0.48 3.85 8.61
CA LEU A 53 -0.01 3.47 7.29
C LEU A 53 -0.49 2.02 7.29
N GLY A 54 0.18 1.14 8.03
CA GLY A 54 -0.23 -0.25 8.14
C GLY A 54 -1.64 -0.40 8.66
N ASP A 55 -2.00 0.39 9.66
CA ASP A 55 -3.35 0.35 10.22
C ASP A 55 -4.41 0.73 9.19
N GLN A 56 -4.06 1.56 8.23
CA GLN A 56 -5.01 2.00 7.21
C GLN A 56 -5.02 1.12 5.98
N ILE A 57 -3.91 0.52 5.64
CA ILE A 57 -3.72 -0.19 4.38
C ILE A 57 -3.90 -1.69 4.49
N LEU A 58 -3.32 -2.30 5.52
CA LEU A 58 -3.31 -3.76 5.61
C LEU A 58 -4.69 -4.39 5.66
N PRO A 59 -5.65 -3.87 6.44
CA PRO A 59 -6.98 -4.48 6.44
C PRO A 59 -7.64 -4.46 5.06
N VAL A 60 -7.37 -3.42 4.28
CA VAL A 60 -7.93 -3.32 2.93
C VAL A 60 -7.28 -4.35 2.02
N LEU A 61 -5.95 -4.46 2.05
CA LEU A 61 -5.25 -5.44 1.20
C LEU A 61 -5.76 -6.84 1.45
N VAL A 62 -5.90 -7.21 2.71
CA VAL A 62 -6.36 -8.56 3.06
C VAL A 62 -7.80 -8.80 2.61
N ALA A 63 -8.63 -7.77 2.64
CA ALA A 63 -10.04 -7.88 2.26
C ALA A 63 -10.29 -7.79 0.76
N LEU A 64 -9.29 -7.42 -0.05
CA LEU A 64 -9.47 -7.37 -1.50
C LEU A 64 -9.76 -8.76 -2.05
N PRO A 65 -10.61 -8.85 -3.09
CA PRO A 65 -10.91 -10.17 -3.68
C PRO A 65 -9.70 -10.77 -4.36
N ASP A 66 -9.67 -12.10 -4.43
CA ASP A 66 -8.60 -12.80 -5.12
C ASP A 66 -8.68 -12.50 -6.61
N VAL A 67 -7.54 -12.28 -7.23
CA VAL A 67 -7.45 -12.10 -8.67
C VAL A 67 -6.31 -12.97 -9.18
N GLU A 68 -6.40 -13.35 -10.44
CA GLU A 68 -5.33 -14.09 -11.07
C GLU A 68 -4.17 -13.15 -11.35
N VAL A 69 -2.96 -13.63 -11.08
CA VAL A 69 -1.75 -12.84 -11.29
C VAL A 69 -0.86 -13.61 -12.24
N ALA A 70 -0.71 -13.13 -13.45
CA ALA A 70 0.15 -13.77 -14.43
C ALA A 70 1.62 -13.65 -13.98
N PRO A 71 2.45 -14.66 -14.30
CA PRO A 71 3.85 -14.58 -13.94
C PRO A 71 4.50 -13.31 -14.47
N GLY A 72 5.30 -12.67 -13.65
CA GLY A 72 5.97 -11.42 -14.00
C GLY A 72 5.12 -10.18 -13.79
N THR A 73 3.91 -10.35 -13.26
CA THR A 73 3.03 -9.20 -12.98
C THR A 73 2.70 -9.13 -11.49
N ARG A 74 1.96 -8.12 -11.13
CA ARG A 74 1.51 -7.94 -9.76
C ARG A 74 -0.01 -7.83 -9.73
N PRO A 75 -0.66 -8.14 -8.59
CA PRO A 75 -2.10 -7.93 -8.48
C PRO A 75 -2.44 -6.48 -8.72
N SER A 76 -3.48 -6.23 -9.49
CA SER A 76 -3.93 -4.86 -9.72
C SER A 76 -5.44 -4.81 -9.61
N TYR A 77 -5.94 -3.68 -9.16
CA TYR A 77 -7.36 -3.47 -8.91
C TYR A 77 -7.76 -2.09 -9.39
N SER A 78 -8.98 -1.96 -9.86
CA SER A 78 -9.50 -0.65 -10.23
C SER A 78 -9.72 0.18 -8.96
N ASP A 79 -9.75 1.49 -9.12
CA ASP A 79 -10.08 2.37 -8.00
C ASP A 79 -11.42 2.02 -7.40
N ARG A 80 -12.38 1.65 -8.24
CA ARG A 80 -13.71 1.29 -7.78
C ARG A 80 -13.66 0.06 -6.88
N SER A 81 -12.91 -0.98 -7.28
CA SER A 81 -12.79 -2.19 -6.48
C SER A 81 -12.17 -1.90 -5.12
N VAL A 82 -11.13 -1.08 -5.09
CA VAL A 82 -10.49 -0.72 -3.83
C VAL A 82 -11.44 0.11 -2.98
N ALA A 83 -12.11 1.08 -3.58
CA ALA A 83 -13.04 1.95 -2.84
C ALA A 83 -14.18 1.15 -2.21
N GLU A 84 -14.68 0.14 -2.90
CA GLU A 84 -15.73 -0.71 -2.37
C GLU A 84 -15.29 -1.42 -1.09
N VAL A 85 -14.06 -1.91 -1.07
CA VAL A 85 -13.53 -2.56 0.12
C VAL A 85 -13.32 -1.56 1.24
N VAL A 86 -12.78 -0.39 0.92
CA VAL A 86 -12.59 0.67 1.92
C VAL A 86 -13.91 1.05 2.55
N GLU A 87 -14.95 1.22 1.72
CA GLU A 87 -16.28 1.56 2.23
C GLU A 87 -16.84 0.46 3.12
N ALA A 88 -16.68 -0.78 2.71
CA ALA A 88 -17.20 -1.90 3.48
C ALA A 88 -16.55 -2.00 4.86
N LEU A 89 -15.30 -1.60 4.97
CA LEU A 89 -14.57 -1.67 6.23
C LEU A 89 -14.75 -0.41 7.08
N ALA A 90 -15.27 0.65 6.51
CA ALA A 90 -15.45 1.90 7.24
C ALA A 90 -16.65 1.80 8.17
N GLY A 91 -16.51 2.40 9.35
CA GLY A 91 -17.66 2.49 10.26
C GLY A 91 -18.68 3.46 9.75
N GLU A 92 -19.82 3.50 10.43
CA GLU A 92 -20.90 4.38 10.04
C GLU A 92 -20.91 5.69 10.81
N GLU A 93 -19.88 5.91 11.62
CA GLU A 93 -19.80 7.10 12.45
C GLU A 93 -19.52 8.37 11.68
N LEU A 94 -18.91 8.22 10.49
CA LEU A 94 -18.54 9.39 9.72
C LEU A 94 -19.71 9.92 8.93
N GLY A 95 -19.84 11.23 8.86
CA GLY A 95 -20.84 11.84 8.00
C GLY A 95 -20.49 11.62 6.54
N ARG A 96 -21.47 11.88 5.67
CA ARG A 96 -21.34 11.57 4.25
C ARG A 96 -20.11 12.21 3.60
N LEU A 97 -19.87 13.49 3.87
CA LEU A 97 -18.73 14.17 3.24
C LEU A 97 -17.41 13.66 3.76
N ARG A 98 -17.30 13.46 5.07
CA ARG A 98 -16.07 12.94 5.65
C ARG A 98 -15.80 11.53 5.16
N ARG A 99 -16.85 10.73 5.02
CA ARG A 99 -16.71 9.38 4.52
C ARG A 99 -16.18 9.39 3.09
N ALA A 100 -16.72 10.26 2.24
CA ALA A 100 -16.29 10.35 0.85
C ALA A 100 -14.83 10.76 0.75
N VAL A 101 -14.40 11.73 1.56
CA VAL A 101 -13.01 12.17 1.58
C VAL A 101 -12.09 11.05 2.06
N MET A 102 -12.50 10.38 3.13
CA MET A 102 -11.70 9.27 3.68
C MET A 102 -11.57 8.12 2.69
N VAL A 103 -12.66 7.76 2.01
CA VAL A 103 -12.63 6.67 1.04
C VAL A 103 -11.67 7.01 -0.11
N ARG A 104 -11.75 8.25 -0.60
CA ARG A 104 -10.87 8.68 -1.69
C ARG A 104 -9.41 8.66 -1.26
N ALA A 105 -9.12 9.19 -0.09
CA ALA A 105 -7.74 9.26 0.40
C ALA A 105 -7.17 7.86 0.66
N ARG A 106 -7.95 7.00 1.27
CA ARG A 106 -7.48 5.65 1.58
C ARG A 106 -7.34 4.81 0.32
N THR A 107 -8.24 5.00 -0.66
CA THR A 107 -8.10 4.32 -1.94
C THR A 107 -6.78 4.68 -2.61
N ALA A 108 -6.42 5.97 -2.58
CA ALA A 108 -5.15 6.41 -3.16
C ALA A 108 -3.96 5.79 -2.43
N LEU A 109 -4.01 5.70 -1.11
CA LEU A 109 -2.95 5.06 -0.32
C LEU A 109 -2.81 3.59 -0.69
N VAL A 110 -3.93 2.88 -0.76
CA VAL A 110 -3.92 1.45 -1.09
C VAL A 110 -3.38 1.24 -2.50
N GLN A 111 -3.77 2.09 -3.44
CA GLN A 111 -3.27 1.97 -4.80
C GLN A 111 -1.77 2.23 -4.88
N SER A 112 -1.24 3.17 -4.11
CA SER A 112 0.21 3.38 -4.08
C SER A 112 0.93 2.19 -3.46
N ALA A 113 0.31 1.54 -2.49
CA ALA A 113 0.87 0.31 -1.91
C ALA A 113 0.87 -0.82 -2.94
N LEU A 114 -0.23 -1.00 -3.66
CA LEU A 114 -0.33 -2.03 -4.69
C LEU A 114 0.68 -1.81 -5.81
N ALA A 115 0.90 -0.56 -6.18
CA ALA A 115 1.86 -0.22 -7.23
C ALA A 115 3.30 -0.55 -6.82
N ALA A 116 3.57 -0.66 -5.54
CA ALA A 116 4.91 -0.95 -5.04
C ALA A 116 5.16 -2.44 -4.81
N LEU A 117 4.15 -3.29 -5.05
CA LEU A 117 4.34 -4.73 -4.89
C LEU A 117 5.35 -5.24 -5.92
N PRO A 118 6.20 -6.18 -5.53
CA PRO A 118 7.07 -6.81 -6.51
C PRO A 118 6.26 -7.72 -7.45
N PRO A 119 6.68 -7.87 -8.70
CA PRO A 119 5.98 -8.80 -9.59
C PRO A 119 6.12 -10.23 -9.09
N ARG A 120 5.08 -11.01 -9.26
CA ARG A 120 5.11 -12.42 -8.87
C ARG A 120 5.68 -13.24 -10.02
N THR A 121 6.71 -14.00 -9.71
CA THR A 121 7.33 -14.85 -10.72
C THR A 121 6.71 -16.24 -10.75
N ASP A 122 6.07 -16.63 -9.67
CA ASP A 122 5.45 -17.93 -9.53
C ASP A 122 4.05 -17.74 -8.94
N PRO A 123 2.99 -18.12 -9.67
CA PRO A 123 1.63 -17.96 -9.14
C PRO A 123 1.42 -18.72 -7.84
N ASP A 124 2.24 -19.74 -7.57
CA ASP A 124 2.11 -20.53 -6.36
C ASP A 124 3.04 -20.07 -5.24
N ALA A 125 3.63 -18.89 -5.37
CA ALA A 125 4.59 -18.38 -4.40
C ALA A 125 4.05 -18.33 -2.98
N LEU A 126 2.72 -18.19 -2.83
CA LEU A 126 2.12 -18.11 -1.51
C LEU A 126 2.03 -19.46 -0.82
N THR A 127 2.14 -20.56 -1.55
CA THR A 127 2.10 -21.89 -0.96
C THR A 127 3.49 -22.48 -0.84
N GLY A 128 4.43 -21.90 -1.54
CA GLY A 128 5.78 -22.40 -1.48
C GLY A 128 6.51 -21.74 -0.38
N PRO A 129 7.73 -21.96 -0.38
CA PRO A 129 8.59 -21.57 0.64
C PRO A 129 9.05 -20.20 0.52
N ASP A 130 8.24 -19.43 0.07
CA ASP A 130 8.45 -18.15 0.35
C ASP A 130 8.90 -18.16 1.67
N ARG A 131 8.45 -19.07 2.25
CA ARG A 131 8.77 -19.33 3.47
C ARG A 131 10.04 -20.03 3.47
N LEU A 132 10.58 -20.43 2.47
CA LEU A 132 11.68 -21.18 2.55
C LEU A 132 12.81 -20.55 2.22
N GLU A 133 12.73 -20.17 1.64
CA GLU A 133 13.81 -19.86 1.30
C GLU A 133 14.33 -19.60 1.70
#